data_a29420766592434458127fb34310f12f
#
_entry.id   a29420766592434458127fb34310f12f
#
_cell.length_a   1.000
_cell.length_b   1.000
_cell.length_c   1.000
_cell.angle_alpha   90.00
_cell.angle_beta   90.00
_cell.angle_gamma   90.00
#
_symmetry.space_group_name_H-M   'P 1'
#
loop_
_entity.id
_entity.type
_entity.pdbx_description
1 polymer ?
#
loop_
_entity_poly.entity_id
_entity_poly.type
_entity_poly.pdbx_seq_one_letter_code
_entity_poly.pdbx_strand_id
1 'polypeptide(L)'
;MAAKKHTFDIGTLSSALDKITMQGSKVFINFSGNEKSYEYEWKPANRTLLSKLEGFVKDPESISLGRFYNDSLKNGDLIQITV
;
A
#
# COMPACT_ATOMS: atom_id res chain seq x y z
N MET A 1 21.90 6.51 3.23
CA MET A 1 21.07 7.10 2.16
C MET A 1 19.60 7.00 2.49
N ALA A 2 18.85 8.06 2.20
CA ALA A 2 17.42 8.02 2.38
C ALA A 2 16.79 7.05 1.38
N ALA A 3 15.80 6.29 1.83
CA ALA A 3 15.07 5.39 0.95
C ALA A 3 14.28 6.19 -0.08
N LYS A 4 14.21 5.67 -1.29
CA LYS A 4 13.48 6.31 -2.38
C LYS A 4 11.98 6.24 -2.12
N LYS A 5 11.30 7.34 -2.32
CA LYS A 5 9.86 7.43 -2.08
C LYS A 5 9.11 7.10 -3.37
N HIS A 6 8.16 6.16 -3.27
CA HIS A 6 7.28 5.78 -4.38
C HIS A 6 5.85 6.07 -3.98
N THR A 7 5.14 6.83 -4.80
CA THR A 7 3.74 7.19 -4.55
C THR A 7 2.86 6.61 -5.65
N PHE A 8 1.80 5.91 -5.26
CA PHE A 8 0.83 5.32 -6.18
C PHE A 8 -0.52 5.97 -5.94
N ASP A 9 -1.00 6.75 -6.92
CA ASP A 9 -2.33 7.35 -6.90
C ASP A 9 -3.33 6.34 -7.44
N ILE A 10 -4.15 5.79 -6.57
CA ILE A 10 -5.06 4.70 -6.90
C ILE A 10 -6.53 5.02 -6.64
N GLY A 11 -6.82 6.28 -6.31
CA GLY A 11 -8.19 6.70 -6.00
C GLY A 11 -9.19 6.47 -7.13
N THR A 12 -8.72 6.50 -8.38
CA THR A 12 -9.57 6.22 -9.54
C THR A 12 -9.65 4.73 -9.85
N LEU A 13 -8.77 3.93 -9.28
CA LEU A 13 -8.67 2.49 -9.55
C LEU A 13 -9.24 1.64 -8.42
N SER A 14 -9.36 2.21 -7.23
CA SER A 14 -9.86 1.51 -6.05
C SER A 14 -10.90 2.39 -5.35
N SER A 15 -11.99 1.78 -4.90
CA SER A 15 -13.01 2.47 -4.10
C SER A 15 -12.64 2.55 -2.63
N ALA A 16 -11.71 1.72 -2.17
CA ALA A 16 -11.34 1.64 -0.76
C ALA A 16 -10.12 2.47 -0.41
N LEU A 17 -9.15 2.56 -1.32
CA LEU A 17 -7.87 3.22 -1.07
C LEU A 17 -7.67 4.35 -2.07
N ASP A 18 -7.11 5.46 -1.60
CA ASP A 18 -6.90 6.65 -2.42
C ASP A 18 -5.45 6.76 -2.88
N LYS A 19 -4.51 6.53 -1.98
CA LYS A 19 -3.09 6.66 -2.27
C LYS A 19 -2.27 5.73 -1.40
N ILE A 20 -1.20 5.18 -1.95
CA ILE A 20 -0.21 4.42 -1.19
C ILE A 20 1.16 5.00 -1.49
N THR A 21 1.93 5.29 -0.45
CA THR A 21 3.29 5.79 -0.56
C THR A 21 4.23 4.80 0.14
N MET A 22 5.28 4.40 -0.56
CA MET A 22 6.32 3.54 0.01
C MET A 22 7.60 4.34 0.19
N GLN A 23 8.23 4.19 1.36
CA GLN A 23 9.56 4.74 1.61
C GLN A 23 10.36 3.73 2.43
N GLY A 24 11.23 2.99 1.77
CA GLY A 24 11.91 1.87 2.41
C GLY A 24 10.90 0.81 2.81
N SER A 25 10.94 0.37 4.05
CA SER A 25 9.98 -0.59 4.59
C SER A 25 8.71 0.07 5.13
N LYS A 26 8.65 1.41 5.11
CA LYS A 26 7.48 2.13 5.60
C LYS A 26 6.47 2.32 4.48
N VAL A 27 5.20 2.16 4.82
CA VAL A 27 4.09 2.29 3.88
C VAL A 27 3.07 3.24 4.49
N PHE A 28 2.68 4.26 3.71
CA PHE A 28 1.67 5.22 4.13
C PHE A 28 0.45 5.03 3.25
N ILE A 29 -0.70 4.78 3.85
CA ILE A 29 -1.93 4.50 3.12
C ILE A 29 -2.97 5.57 3.42
N ASN A 30 -3.49 6.19 2.37
CA ASN A 30 -4.63 7.10 2.46
C ASN A 30 -5.87 6.36 2.00
N PHE A 31 -6.88 6.29 2.88
CA PHE A 31 -8.13 5.64 2.55
C PHE A 31 -9.08 6.62 1.90
N SER A 32 -9.92 6.13 0.99
CA SER A 32 -10.87 6.94 0.28
C SER A 32 -11.85 7.62 1.25
N GLY A 33 -12.03 8.92 1.09
CA GLY A 33 -12.91 9.69 1.98
C GLY A 33 -12.30 10.07 3.31
N ASN A 34 -11.02 9.76 3.53
CA ASN A 34 -10.32 10.06 4.78
C ASN A 34 -9.09 10.92 4.48
N GLU A 35 -8.93 12.04 5.19
CA GLU A 35 -7.80 12.94 4.99
C GLU A 35 -6.53 12.46 5.65
N LYS A 36 -6.62 11.53 6.60
CA LYS A 36 -5.45 11.02 7.32
C LYS A 36 -4.79 9.90 6.54
N SER A 37 -3.46 9.87 6.59
CA SER A 37 -2.71 8.71 6.15
C SER A 37 -2.30 7.90 7.37
N TYR A 38 -2.32 6.58 7.20
CA TYR A 38 -1.93 5.65 8.26
C TYR A 38 -0.59 5.06 7.90
N GLU A 39 0.29 4.97 8.89
CA GLU A 39 1.64 4.43 8.70
C GLU A 39 1.67 2.95 9.02
N TYR A 40 2.33 2.18 8.15
CA TYR A 40 2.50 0.74 8.29
C TYR A 40 3.94 0.38 8.04
N GLU A 41 4.34 -0.82 8.49
CA GLU A 41 5.64 -1.39 8.17
C GLU A 41 5.43 -2.64 7.32
N TRP A 42 6.17 -2.74 6.22
CA TRP A 42 6.15 -3.90 5.33
C TRP A 42 7.32 -4.81 5.71
N LYS A 43 7.05 -6.01 6.18
CA LYS A 43 8.06 -6.95 6.67
C LYS A 43 8.83 -7.67 5.57
N PRO A 44 8.17 -8.18 4.50
CA PRO A 44 8.88 -8.85 3.42
C PRO A 44 9.76 -7.88 2.64
N ALA A 45 10.42 -8.37 1.58
CA ALA A 45 11.25 -7.53 0.73
C ALA A 45 10.43 -6.39 0.11
N ASN A 46 11.00 -5.19 0.10
CA ASN A 46 10.31 -4.00 -0.41
C ASN A 46 9.85 -4.16 -1.85
N ARG A 47 10.67 -4.82 -2.68
CA ARG A 47 10.35 -5.03 -4.10
C ARG A 47 9.11 -5.90 -4.28
N THR A 48 8.78 -6.76 -3.32
CA THR A 48 7.58 -7.59 -3.39
C THR A 48 6.33 -6.71 -3.35
N LEU A 49 6.28 -5.77 -2.42
CA LEU A 49 5.16 -4.84 -2.33
C LEU A 49 5.13 -3.91 -3.54
N LEU A 50 6.29 -3.39 -3.93
CA LEU A 50 6.40 -2.50 -5.08
C LEU A 50 5.89 -3.19 -6.35
N SER A 51 6.28 -4.44 -6.56
CA SER A 51 5.83 -5.23 -7.71
C SER A 51 4.31 -5.42 -7.70
N LYS A 52 3.73 -5.69 -6.54
CA LYS A 52 2.28 -5.85 -6.41
C LYS A 52 1.54 -4.56 -6.74
N LEU A 53 2.03 -3.43 -6.23
CA LEU A 53 1.41 -2.14 -6.48
C LEU A 53 1.52 -1.73 -7.96
N GLU A 54 2.68 -1.97 -8.57
CA GLU A 54 2.87 -1.70 -9.99
C GLU A 54 1.94 -2.57 -10.84
N GLY A 55 1.80 -3.86 -10.47
CA GLY A 55 0.88 -4.77 -11.15
C GLY A 55 -0.57 -4.31 -11.04
N PHE A 56 -0.95 -3.82 -9.87
CA PHE A 56 -2.30 -3.29 -9.67
C PHE A 56 -2.56 -2.07 -10.56
N VAL A 57 -1.58 -1.15 -10.65
CA VAL A 57 -1.73 0.05 -11.47
C VAL A 57 -1.86 -0.30 -12.95
N LYS A 58 -1.12 -1.32 -13.39
CA LYS A 58 -1.19 -1.78 -14.79
C LYS A 58 -2.49 -2.50 -15.10
N ASP A 59 -2.97 -3.31 -14.16
CA ASP A 59 -4.18 -4.12 -14.35
C ASP A 59 -4.98 -4.15 -13.04
N PRO A 60 -5.81 -3.12 -12.82
CA PRO A 60 -6.58 -3.03 -11.57
C PRO A 60 -7.57 -4.16 -11.35
N GLU A 61 -7.91 -4.91 -12.41
CA GLU A 61 -8.82 -6.04 -12.32
C GLU A 61 -8.14 -7.33 -11.90
N SER A 62 -6.81 -7.40 -11.99
CA SER A 62 -6.07 -8.63 -11.69
C SER A 62 -6.03 -8.95 -10.21
N ILE A 63 -6.05 -7.92 -9.35
CA ILE A 63 -6.04 -8.10 -7.90
C ILE A 63 -6.98 -7.10 -7.24
N SER A 64 -7.53 -7.50 -6.09
CA SER A 64 -8.27 -6.57 -5.24
C SER A 64 -7.30 -5.99 -4.22
N LEU A 65 -7.06 -4.68 -4.31
CA LEU A 65 -6.11 -4.03 -3.42
C LEU A 65 -6.58 -4.04 -1.97
N GLY A 66 -7.87 -3.87 -1.74
CA GLY A 66 -8.43 -3.97 -0.40
C GLY A 66 -8.25 -5.35 0.21
N ARG A 67 -8.44 -6.39 -0.60
CA ARG A 67 -8.22 -7.76 -0.16
C ARG A 67 -6.73 -8.03 0.12
N PHE A 68 -5.86 -7.54 -0.75
CA PHE A 68 -4.41 -7.65 -0.55
C PHE A 68 -4.00 -6.98 0.77
N TYR A 69 -4.53 -5.80 1.04
CA TYR A 69 -4.27 -5.07 2.27
C TYR A 69 -4.70 -5.89 3.51
N ASN A 70 -5.92 -6.42 3.48
CA ASN A 70 -6.45 -7.22 4.60
C ASN A 70 -5.64 -8.50 4.80
N ASP A 71 -5.29 -9.19 3.70
CA ASP A 71 -4.51 -10.42 3.77
C ASP A 71 -3.11 -10.15 4.32
N SER A 72 -2.50 -9.04 3.93
CA SER A 72 -1.17 -8.67 4.42
C SER A 72 -1.19 -8.38 5.92
N LEU A 73 -2.23 -7.73 6.42
CA LEU A 73 -2.39 -7.50 7.85
C LEU A 73 -2.58 -8.81 8.60
N LYS A 74 -3.40 -9.69 8.05
CA LYS A 74 -3.71 -10.98 8.66
C LYS A 74 -2.49 -11.88 8.72
N ASN A 75 -1.66 -11.85 7.68
CA ASN A 75 -0.44 -12.65 7.61
C ASN A 75 0.72 -12.07 8.41
N GLY A 76 0.61 -10.83 8.87
CA GLY A 76 1.68 -10.17 9.58
C GLY A 76 2.73 -9.54 8.69
N ASP A 77 2.50 -9.52 7.38
CA ASP A 77 3.41 -8.88 6.42
C ASP A 77 3.33 -7.37 6.50
N LEU A 78 2.14 -6.85 6.80
CA LEU A 78 1.91 -5.42 6.97
C LEU A 78 1.48 -5.18 8.41
N ILE A 79 2.21 -4.32 9.11
CA ILE A 79 1.95 -4.02 10.52
C ILE A 79 1.59 -2.56 10.66
N GLN A 80 0.44 -2.27 11.24
CA GLN A 80 0.01 -0.90 11.46
C GLN A 80 0.82 -0.27 12.60
N ILE A 81 1.45 0.85 12.31
CA ILE A 81 2.25 1.62 13.27
C ILE A 81 1.41 2.77 13.84
N THR A 82 0.64 3.45 12.97
CA THR A 82 -0.24 4.54 13.39
C THR A 82 -1.55 3.96 13.93
N VAL A 83 -1.91 4.40 15.10
CA VAL A 83 -3.15 3.93 15.76
C VAL A 83 -4.29 4.89 15.47
#